data_3b63dd09b9bad0d6dab9b9684cce9d4a
#
_entry.id   3b63dd09b9bad0d6dab9b9684cce9d4a
#
_cell.length_a   1.000
_cell.length_b   1.000
_cell.length_c   1.000
_cell.angle_alpha   90.00
_cell.angle_beta   90.00
_cell.angle_gamma   90.00
#
_symmetry.space_group_name_H-M   'P 1'
#
loop_
_entity.id
_entity.type
_entity.pdbx_description
1 polymer ?
#
loop_
_entity_poly.entity_id
_entity_poly.type
_entity_poly.pdbx_seq_one_letter_code
_entity_poly.pdbx_strand_id
1 'polypeptide(L)'
;MTVLAHEKQIVEVEETLQRLKEQNKNNPLWSQTEIFEMEKRLEQLRKSVYSQLKAWDRVSICRHPQRPHAIDYIQNIAEEFVELFGDRTFQDDHAIIAGLAKIDGQKYVVIGQEKGKDTESRLYRNFGMPHPEGYRKAMRCMRLAAKFNLPVITLLDTPGAYPGLSAEERGQGWAIAQNLWEMARLPTPIIVILIGEGCSGGALGIGVGDTIGMLEHSYYSVISPEGCASILWKDSSKNGTAAMALKMHVEDLLELEIVDRMISEPLGGAHTDPKAVFMNVKTFIKEEWEALKKVPIETLLENRYQKFRKMGKFEVLNLPQQKVSVDF
;
A
#
# COMPACT_ATOMS: atom_id res chain seq x y z
N MET A 1 8.34 -20.03 11.21
CA MET A 1 8.44 -18.81 10.37
C MET A 1 8.18 -19.20 8.92
N THR A 2 7.44 -18.36 8.18
CA THR A 2 7.28 -18.56 6.73
C THR A 2 8.56 -18.08 6.07
N VAL A 3 9.34 -18.99 5.45
CA VAL A 3 10.58 -18.66 4.75
C VAL A 3 10.24 -18.36 3.29
N LEU A 4 10.59 -17.17 2.83
CA LEU A 4 10.39 -16.78 1.43
C LEU A 4 11.44 -17.46 0.52
N ALA A 5 11.11 -17.64 -0.77
CA ALA A 5 11.96 -18.39 -1.67
C ALA A 5 13.39 -17.83 -1.80
N HIS A 6 13.53 -16.50 -1.80
CA HIS A 6 14.81 -15.79 -1.87
C HIS A 6 15.59 -15.78 -0.54
N GLU A 7 14.94 -16.12 0.59
CA GLU A 7 15.55 -16.13 1.93
C GLU A 7 16.18 -17.49 2.30
N LYS A 8 15.94 -18.55 1.53
CA LYS A 8 16.40 -19.92 1.88
C LYS A 8 17.87 -19.98 2.28
N GLN A 9 18.75 -19.37 1.48
CA GLN A 9 20.17 -19.31 1.77
C GLN A 9 20.49 -18.55 3.07
N ILE A 10 19.78 -17.48 3.34
CA ILE A 10 19.95 -16.68 4.55
C ILE A 10 19.61 -17.53 5.77
N VAL A 11 18.44 -18.19 5.75
CA VAL A 11 17.95 -19.04 6.85
C VAL A 11 18.88 -20.21 7.11
N GLU A 12 19.40 -20.90 6.07
CA GLU A 12 20.38 -21.98 6.23
C GLU A 12 21.66 -21.53 6.94
N VAL A 13 22.15 -20.33 6.59
CA VAL A 13 23.35 -19.76 7.24
C VAL A 13 23.03 -19.33 8.68
N GLU A 14 21.86 -18.73 8.94
CA GLU A 14 21.40 -18.34 10.26
C GLU A 14 21.27 -19.54 11.21
N GLU A 15 20.61 -20.61 10.76
CA GLU A 15 20.46 -21.84 11.54
C GLU A 15 21.82 -22.48 11.84
N THR A 16 22.73 -22.43 10.87
CA THR A 16 24.08 -22.94 11.06
C THR A 16 24.84 -22.13 12.10
N LEU A 17 24.79 -20.80 11.98
CA LEU A 17 25.42 -19.89 12.92
C LEU A 17 24.85 -20.03 14.35
N GLN A 18 23.53 -20.19 14.46
CA GLN A 18 22.88 -20.39 15.74
C GLN A 18 23.31 -21.70 16.40
N ARG A 19 23.35 -22.82 15.64
CA ARG A 19 23.84 -24.11 16.11
C ARG A 19 25.29 -24.02 16.61
N LEU A 20 26.16 -23.34 15.86
CA LEU A 20 27.55 -23.13 16.25
C LEU A 20 27.67 -22.33 17.54
N LYS A 21 26.88 -21.27 17.70
CA LYS A 21 26.85 -20.48 18.94
C LYS A 21 26.37 -21.29 20.16
N GLU A 22 25.36 -22.13 19.98
CA GLU A 22 24.85 -23.00 21.04
C GLU A 22 25.87 -24.07 21.42
N GLN A 23 26.51 -24.70 20.45
CA GLN A 23 27.59 -25.66 20.70
C GLN A 23 28.77 -24.99 21.40
N ASN A 24 29.15 -23.79 21.02
CA ASN A 24 30.28 -23.05 21.58
C ASN A 24 30.04 -22.60 23.03
N LYS A 25 28.78 -22.47 23.47
CA LYS A 25 28.45 -22.22 24.89
C LYS A 25 28.85 -23.39 25.81
N ASN A 26 28.69 -24.61 25.29
CA ASN A 26 28.94 -25.83 26.06
C ASN A 26 30.39 -26.37 25.90
N ASN A 27 30.98 -26.11 24.73
CA ASN A 27 32.33 -26.48 24.40
C ASN A 27 32.94 -25.45 23.47
N PRO A 28 33.84 -24.56 23.93
CA PRO A 28 34.38 -23.45 23.12
C PRO A 28 35.36 -23.97 22.06
N LEU A 29 34.80 -24.42 20.92
CA LEU A 29 35.54 -24.88 19.76
C LEU A 29 35.86 -23.75 18.78
N TRP A 30 35.08 -22.68 18.78
CA TRP A 30 35.18 -21.53 17.87
C TRP A 30 35.58 -20.27 18.63
N SER A 31 36.54 -19.51 18.07
CA SER A 31 36.91 -18.23 18.62
C SER A 31 35.81 -17.20 18.45
N GLN A 32 35.74 -16.17 19.30
CA GLN A 32 34.82 -15.05 19.12
C GLN A 32 35.03 -14.33 17.78
N THR A 33 36.26 -14.30 17.27
CA THR A 33 36.61 -13.69 15.99
C THR A 33 35.99 -14.44 14.81
N GLU A 34 36.01 -15.79 14.84
CA GLU A 34 35.39 -16.62 13.79
C GLU A 34 33.87 -16.47 13.76
N ILE A 35 33.23 -16.43 14.94
CA ILE A 35 31.79 -16.20 15.06
C ILE A 35 31.44 -14.80 14.50
N PHE A 36 32.19 -13.79 14.85
CA PHE A 36 31.98 -12.42 14.35
C PHE A 36 32.17 -12.32 12.82
N GLU A 37 33.15 -12.99 12.27
CA GLU A 37 33.31 -13.05 10.81
C GLU A 37 32.13 -13.73 10.10
N MET A 38 31.59 -14.80 10.69
CA MET A 38 30.38 -15.44 10.17
C MET A 38 29.15 -14.53 10.23
N GLU A 39 28.96 -13.79 11.32
CA GLU A 39 27.90 -12.79 11.44
C GLU A 39 28.03 -11.70 10.36
N LYS A 40 29.24 -11.23 10.14
CA LYS A 40 29.51 -10.24 9.08
C LYS A 40 29.22 -10.76 7.69
N ARG A 41 29.57 -12.03 7.41
CA ARG A 41 29.25 -12.70 6.14
C ARG A 41 27.74 -12.87 5.96
N LEU A 42 27.01 -13.23 7.03
CA LEU A 42 25.56 -13.32 7.00
C LEU A 42 24.92 -11.97 6.68
N GLU A 43 25.39 -10.91 7.31
CA GLU A 43 24.90 -9.54 7.02
C GLU A 43 25.19 -9.12 5.57
N GLN A 44 26.36 -9.45 5.05
CA GLN A 44 26.71 -9.22 3.63
C GLN A 44 25.81 -10.02 2.69
N LEU A 45 25.56 -11.30 3.02
CA LEU A 45 24.64 -12.16 2.25
C LEU A 45 23.23 -11.57 2.24
N ARG A 46 22.70 -11.14 3.40
CA ARG A 46 21.41 -10.46 3.49
C ARG A 46 21.37 -9.26 2.56
N LYS A 47 22.33 -8.34 2.68
CA LYS A 47 22.40 -7.15 1.81
C LYS A 47 22.46 -7.52 0.32
N SER A 48 23.23 -8.53 -0.04
CA SER A 48 23.34 -9.00 -1.41
C SER A 48 22.04 -9.56 -1.95
N VAL A 49 21.35 -10.41 -1.18
CA VAL A 49 20.07 -11.01 -1.59
C VAL A 49 19.00 -9.93 -1.76
N TYR A 50 18.87 -9.03 -0.78
CA TYR A 50 17.83 -7.97 -0.83
C TYR A 50 18.13 -6.87 -1.85
N SER A 51 19.38 -6.68 -2.26
CA SER A 51 19.71 -5.76 -3.37
C SER A 51 19.39 -6.33 -4.77
N GLN A 52 19.07 -7.62 -4.87
CA GLN A 52 18.84 -8.32 -6.15
C GLN A 52 17.43 -8.93 -6.24
N LEU A 53 16.49 -8.44 -5.43
CA LEU A 53 15.12 -8.94 -5.43
C LEU A 53 14.45 -8.77 -6.79
N LYS A 54 13.83 -9.84 -7.26
CA LYS A 54 12.96 -9.81 -8.44
C LYS A 54 11.59 -9.21 -8.06
N ALA A 55 10.85 -8.75 -9.06
CA ALA A 55 9.52 -8.19 -8.85
C ALA A 55 8.60 -9.14 -8.06
N TRP A 56 8.66 -10.45 -8.35
CA TRP A 56 7.86 -11.44 -7.62
C TRP A 56 8.32 -11.68 -6.18
N ASP A 57 9.60 -11.56 -5.88
CA ASP A 57 10.11 -11.65 -4.51
C ASP A 57 9.56 -10.51 -3.66
N ARG A 58 9.49 -9.30 -4.22
CA ARG A 58 8.87 -8.13 -3.55
C ARG A 58 7.37 -8.33 -3.31
N VAL A 59 6.64 -8.94 -4.26
CA VAL A 59 5.24 -9.33 -4.03
C VAL A 59 5.13 -10.30 -2.87
N SER A 60 6.06 -11.26 -2.76
CA SER A 60 6.08 -12.23 -1.66
C SER A 60 6.35 -11.56 -0.31
N ILE A 61 7.25 -10.57 -0.26
CA ILE A 61 7.48 -9.74 0.95
C ILE A 61 6.24 -8.91 1.28
N CYS A 62 5.62 -8.29 0.28
CA CYS A 62 4.37 -7.52 0.45
C CYS A 62 3.24 -8.35 1.08
N ARG A 63 3.15 -9.62 0.71
CA ARG A 63 2.14 -10.58 1.17
C ARG A 63 2.58 -11.41 2.37
N HIS A 64 3.72 -11.09 2.99
CA HIS A 64 4.20 -11.87 4.14
C HIS A 64 3.15 -11.90 5.25
N PRO A 65 2.84 -13.10 5.84
CA PRO A 65 1.76 -13.23 6.84
C PRO A 65 1.91 -12.36 8.09
N GLN A 66 3.14 -11.98 8.42
CA GLN A 66 3.46 -11.12 9.57
C GLN A 66 3.63 -9.64 9.19
N ARG A 67 3.37 -9.26 7.93
CA ARG A 67 3.38 -7.85 7.53
C ARG A 67 2.31 -7.08 8.31
N PRO A 68 2.64 -5.91 8.87
CA PRO A 68 1.67 -5.08 9.57
C PRO A 68 0.53 -4.64 8.64
N HIS A 69 -0.70 -4.68 9.15
CA HIS A 69 -1.91 -4.21 8.48
C HIS A 69 -2.36 -2.86 9.03
N ALA A 70 -3.41 -2.27 8.45
CA ALA A 70 -3.86 -0.91 8.77
C ALA A 70 -4.09 -0.67 10.26
N ILE A 71 -4.68 -1.62 10.97
CA ILE A 71 -4.93 -1.50 12.40
C ILE A 71 -3.63 -1.40 13.22
N ASP A 72 -2.56 -2.09 12.78
CA ASP A 72 -1.27 -2.03 13.45
C ASP A 72 -0.64 -0.65 13.34
N TYR A 73 -0.73 -0.03 12.16
CA TYR A 73 -0.26 1.35 11.98
C TYR A 73 -1.06 2.32 12.84
N ILE A 74 -2.39 2.23 12.83
CA ILE A 74 -3.25 3.10 13.63
C ILE A 74 -2.91 2.98 15.12
N GLN A 75 -2.82 1.75 15.65
CA GLN A 75 -2.55 1.49 17.06
C GLN A 75 -1.15 1.90 17.54
N ASN A 76 -0.16 1.91 16.63
CA ASN A 76 1.22 2.25 17.00
C ASN A 76 1.61 3.69 16.68
N ILE A 77 0.87 4.39 15.81
CA ILE A 77 1.17 5.77 15.40
C ILE A 77 0.25 6.76 16.13
N ALA A 78 -1.03 6.42 16.31
CA ALA A 78 -2.00 7.30 16.95
C ALA A 78 -1.94 7.21 18.48
N GLU A 79 -2.06 8.35 19.14
CA GLU A 79 -2.24 8.46 20.59
C GLU A 79 -3.66 8.09 21.01
N GLU A 80 -4.62 8.43 20.17
CA GLU A 80 -6.04 8.17 20.35
C GLU A 80 -6.66 7.81 19.00
N PHE A 81 -7.58 6.84 19.00
CA PHE A 81 -8.36 6.49 17.81
C PHE A 81 -9.81 6.19 18.20
N VAL A 82 -10.75 6.81 17.52
CA VAL A 82 -12.20 6.58 17.70
C VAL A 82 -12.75 6.11 16.37
N GLU A 83 -13.06 4.81 16.27
CA GLU A 83 -13.61 4.20 15.05
C GLU A 83 -15.07 4.66 14.81
N LEU A 84 -15.41 4.91 13.56
CA LEU A 84 -16.73 5.31 13.07
C LEU A 84 -17.30 4.23 12.16
N PHE A 85 -18.37 3.60 12.59
CA PHE A 85 -18.99 2.46 11.92
C PHE A 85 -20.12 2.86 10.97
N GLY A 86 -20.33 2.03 9.95
CA GLY A 86 -21.47 2.06 9.04
C GLY A 86 -21.46 3.18 8.00
N ASP A 87 -22.12 2.90 6.87
CA ASP A 87 -22.23 3.82 5.74
C ASP A 87 -23.46 4.76 5.85
N ARG A 88 -24.34 4.55 6.82
CA ARG A 88 -25.63 5.26 7.02
C ARG A 88 -26.66 4.99 5.91
N THR A 89 -26.42 3.97 5.08
CA THR A 89 -27.32 3.60 3.98
C THR A 89 -27.77 2.16 4.08
N PHE A 90 -26.83 1.21 4.30
CA PHE A 90 -27.12 -0.21 4.34
C PHE A 90 -26.54 -0.87 5.61
N GLN A 91 -25.22 -0.95 5.72
CA GLN A 91 -24.56 -1.62 6.86
C GLN A 91 -23.13 -1.12 7.07
N ASP A 92 -22.41 -1.74 8.00
CA ASP A 92 -20.96 -1.57 8.11
C ASP A 92 -20.20 -2.52 7.19
N ASP A 93 -18.97 -2.14 6.83
CA ASP A 93 -18.01 -3.01 6.15
C ASP A 93 -16.71 -3.05 6.95
N HIS A 94 -16.39 -4.23 7.43
CA HIS A 94 -15.21 -4.44 8.28
C HIS A 94 -13.89 -4.51 7.51
N ALA A 95 -13.91 -4.55 6.17
CA ALA A 95 -12.73 -4.43 5.33
C ALA A 95 -12.19 -2.98 5.30
N ILE A 96 -12.99 -1.99 5.72
CA ILE A 96 -12.56 -0.61 5.90
C ILE A 96 -12.64 -0.25 7.38
N ILE A 97 -11.53 0.21 7.95
CA ILE A 97 -11.47 0.89 9.24
C ILE A 97 -11.46 2.39 8.96
N ALA A 98 -12.33 3.15 9.60
CA ALA A 98 -12.38 4.60 9.44
C ALA A 98 -12.69 5.27 10.77
N GLY A 99 -12.01 6.38 11.09
CA GLY A 99 -12.23 7.05 12.37
C GLY A 99 -11.45 8.34 12.54
N LEU A 100 -11.59 8.90 13.73
CA LEU A 100 -10.85 10.08 14.18
C LEU A 100 -9.60 9.61 14.91
N ALA A 101 -8.45 10.15 14.56
CA ALA A 101 -7.18 9.84 15.20
C ALA A 101 -6.47 11.12 15.65
N LYS A 102 -5.63 10.98 16.68
CA LYS A 102 -4.70 12.00 17.12
C LYS A 102 -3.28 11.49 16.97
N ILE A 103 -2.45 12.18 16.21
CA ILE A 103 -1.06 11.83 15.93
C ILE A 103 -0.20 13.06 16.20
N ASP A 104 0.77 12.98 17.12
CA ASP A 104 1.61 14.09 17.58
C ASP A 104 0.79 15.36 17.93
N GLY A 105 -0.34 15.15 18.64
CA GLY A 105 -1.25 16.24 19.03
C GLY A 105 -2.16 16.77 17.93
N GLN A 106 -1.90 16.45 16.64
CA GLN A 106 -2.74 16.86 15.51
C GLN A 106 -3.87 15.83 15.28
N LYS A 107 -5.07 16.33 14.98
CA LYS A 107 -6.25 15.51 14.66
C LYS A 107 -6.33 15.22 13.17
N TYR A 108 -6.67 13.97 12.85
CA TYR A 108 -6.84 13.45 11.49
C TYR A 108 -8.12 12.63 11.40
N VAL A 109 -8.62 12.47 10.19
CA VAL A 109 -9.46 11.32 9.82
C VAL A 109 -8.54 10.27 9.22
N VAL A 110 -8.55 9.06 9.78
CA VAL A 110 -7.76 7.94 9.26
C VAL A 110 -8.70 6.89 8.69
N ILE A 111 -8.38 6.39 7.51
CA ILE A 111 -9.14 5.37 6.79
C ILE A 111 -8.14 4.31 6.32
N GLY A 112 -8.39 3.04 6.62
CA GLY A 112 -7.49 1.95 6.24
C GLY A 112 -8.24 0.75 5.68
N GLN A 113 -7.65 0.08 4.70
CA GLN A 113 -8.06 -1.25 4.27
C GLN A 113 -7.42 -2.29 5.18
N GLU A 114 -8.22 -3.19 5.73
CA GLU A 114 -7.80 -4.15 6.75
C GLU A 114 -8.06 -5.58 6.29
N LYS A 115 -6.99 -6.39 6.26
CA LYS A 115 -7.04 -7.78 5.79
C LYS A 115 -7.30 -8.80 6.90
N GLY A 116 -6.97 -8.46 8.13
CA GLY A 116 -6.92 -9.42 9.24
C GLY A 116 -5.66 -10.30 9.23
N LYS A 117 -5.30 -10.84 10.40
CA LYS A 117 -4.04 -11.58 10.62
C LYS A 117 -4.20 -13.11 10.58
N ASP A 118 -5.26 -13.60 11.16
CA ASP A 118 -5.61 -15.02 11.23
C ASP A 118 -6.84 -15.34 10.37
N THR A 119 -7.20 -16.59 10.29
CA THR A 119 -8.31 -17.04 9.43
C THR A 119 -9.64 -16.41 9.80
N GLU A 120 -9.94 -16.27 11.10
CA GLU A 120 -11.20 -15.72 11.59
C GLU A 120 -11.28 -14.21 11.26
N SER A 121 -10.26 -13.45 11.62
CA SER A 121 -10.20 -12.01 11.33
C SER A 121 -10.16 -11.73 9.83
N ARG A 122 -9.51 -12.57 9.02
CA ARG A 122 -9.53 -12.44 7.55
C ARG A 122 -10.91 -12.63 6.97
N LEU A 123 -11.65 -13.64 7.43
CA LEU A 123 -13.04 -13.85 7.01
C LEU A 123 -13.92 -12.66 7.43
N TYR A 124 -13.79 -12.20 8.67
CA TYR A 124 -14.50 -11.04 9.20
C TYR A 124 -14.21 -9.75 8.41
N ARG A 125 -12.96 -9.57 7.97
CA ARG A 125 -12.48 -8.42 7.17
C ARG A 125 -12.60 -8.65 5.66
N ASN A 126 -13.28 -9.70 5.23
CA ASN A 126 -13.44 -10.08 3.83
C ASN A 126 -12.12 -10.05 3.05
N PHE A 127 -11.03 -10.50 3.69
CA PHE A 127 -9.65 -10.51 3.13
C PHE A 127 -9.16 -9.14 2.66
N GLY A 128 -9.68 -8.06 3.22
CA GLY A 128 -9.37 -6.68 2.80
C GLY A 128 -10.00 -6.27 1.49
N MET A 129 -11.04 -6.97 1.04
CA MET A 129 -11.83 -6.62 -0.15
C MET A 129 -13.07 -5.84 0.25
N PRO A 130 -13.12 -4.51 0.09
CA PRO A 130 -14.27 -3.73 0.52
C PRO A 130 -15.52 -3.98 -0.35
N HIS A 131 -16.66 -3.98 0.31
CA HIS A 131 -17.98 -3.86 -0.30
C HIS A 131 -18.32 -2.38 -0.58
N PRO A 132 -19.43 -2.07 -1.30
CA PRO A 132 -19.84 -0.70 -1.53
C PRO A 132 -20.00 0.14 -0.25
N GLU A 133 -20.43 -0.52 0.83
CA GLU A 133 -20.62 0.08 2.15
C GLU A 133 -19.30 0.63 2.72
N GLY A 134 -18.18 -0.06 2.48
CA GLY A 134 -16.86 0.38 2.92
C GLY A 134 -16.44 1.69 2.25
N TYR A 135 -16.64 1.79 0.94
CA TYR A 135 -16.36 3.03 0.20
C TYR A 135 -17.26 4.18 0.62
N ARG A 136 -18.57 3.91 0.84
CA ARG A 136 -19.50 4.93 1.35
C ARG A 136 -19.17 5.36 2.78
N LYS A 137 -18.77 4.43 3.65
CA LYS A 137 -18.26 4.73 5.00
C LYS A 137 -17.01 5.61 4.94
N ALA A 138 -16.05 5.26 4.09
CA ALA A 138 -14.84 6.07 3.88
C ALA A 138 -15.20 7.49 3.44
N MET A 139 -16.04 7.64 2.43
CA MET A 139 -16.46 8.97 1.95
C MET A 139 -17.22 9.76 2.99
N ARG A 140 -18.08 9.13 3.79
CA ARG A 140 -18.76 9.77 4.91
C ARG A 140 -17.75 10.36 5.91
N CYS A 141 -16.69 9.63 6.23
CA CYS A 141 -15.64 10.11 7.13
C CYS A 141 -14.81 11.22 6.47
N MET A 142 -14.52 11.15 5.17
CA MET A 142 -13.82 12.20 4.43
C MET A 142 -14.64 13.51 4.38
N ARG A 143 -15.95 13.43 4.17
CA ARG A 143 -16.84 14.61 4.26
C ARG A 143 -16.86 15.21 5.65
N LEU A 144 -16.79 14.37 6.70
CA LEU A 144 -16.64 14.84 8.08
C LEU A 144 -15.32 15.58 8.26
N ALA A 145 -14.22 15.04 7.70
CA ALA A 145 -12.92 15.69 7.73
C ALA A 145 -12.96 17.08 7.10
N ALA A 146 -13.52 17.21 5.90
CA ALA A 146 -13.66 18.48 5.21
C ALA A 146 -14.51 19.48 6.01
N LYS A 147 -15.63 19.02 6.60
CA LYS A 147 -16.50 19.86 7.44
C LYS A 147 -15.77 20.47 8.65
N PHE A 148 -14.83 19.76 9.23
CA PHE A 148 -14.10 20.18 10.43
C PHE A 148 -12.66 20.61 10.14
N ASN A 149 -12.28 20.77 8.87
CA ASN A 149 -10.93 21.12 8.42
C ASN A 149 -9.85 20.18 8.98
N LEU A 150 -10.16 18.89 9.02
CA LEU A 150 -9.20 17.85 9.41
C LEU A 150 -8.56 17.24 8.19
N PRO A 151 -7.23 17.02 8.18
CA PRO A 151 -6.60 16.26 7.11
C PRO A 151 -7.01 14.78 7.14
N VAL A 152 -6.99 14.15 5.97
CA VAL A 152 -7.30 12.74 5.78
C VAL A 152 -6.02 11.96 5.55
N ILE A 153 -5.89 10.80 6.19
CA ILE A 153 -4.87 9.80 5.92
C ILE A 153 -5.58 8.54 5.42
N THR A 154 -5.14 8.00 4.29
CA THR A 154 -5.62 6.70 3.82
C THR A 154 -4.49 5.68 3.80
N LEU A 155 -4.74 4.48 4.33
CA LEU A 155 -3.82 3.35 4.35
C LEU A 155 -4.35 2.26 3.41
N LEU A 156 -3.64 2.03 2.29
CA LEU A 156 -4.06 1.10 1.25
C LEU A 156 -3.41 -0.27 1.45
N ASP A 157 -4.24 -1.29 1.61
CA ASP A 157 -3.83 -2.70 1.62
C ASP A 157 -4.99 -3.61 1.21
N THR A 158 -5.20 -3.76 -0.09
CA THR A 158 -6.29 -4.56 -0.66
C THR A 158 -5.88 -5.33 -1.90
N PRO A 159 -6.30 -6.58 -2.07
CA PRO A 159 -6.18 -7.30 -3.33
C PRO A 159 -7.18 -6.82 -4.40
N GLY A 160 -8.15 -5.96 -4.04
CA GLY A 160 -9.16 -5.39 -4.91
C GLY A 160 -10.48 -5.17 -4.20
N ALA A 161 -11.45 -4.58 -4.88
CA ALA A 161 -12.83 -4.50 -4.40
C ALA A 161 -13.49 -5.88 -4.46
N TYR A 162 -14.45 -6.15 -3.56
CA TYR A 162 -15.17 -7.44 -3.56
C TYR A 162 -15.96 -7.63 -4.87
N PRO A 163 -15.71 -8.73 -5.62
CA PRO A 163 -16.24 -8.90 -6.96
C PRO A 163 -17.59 -9.67 -7.00
N GLY A 164 -18.19 -9.99 -5.84
CA GLY A 164 -19.37 -10.82 -5.76
C GLY A 164 -20.65 -10.10 -6.18
N LEU A 165 -21.66 -10.88 -6.63
CA LEU A 165 -22.96 -10.39 -7.08
C LEU A 165 -23.61 -9.43 -6.08
N SER A 166 -23.55 -9.76 -4.79
CA SER A 166 -24.14 -8.93 -3.74
C SER A 166 -23.53 -7.53 -3.64
N ALA A 167 -22.27 -7.34 -4.03
CA ALA A 167 -21.65 -6.01 -4.10
C ALA A 167 -22.09 -5.27 -5.38
N GLU A 168 -22.21 -5.97 -6.52
CA GLU A 168 -22.72 -5.37 -7.76
C GLU A 168 -24.16 -4.86 -7.57
N GLU A 169 -25.04 -5.65 -6.96
CA GLU A 169 -26.42 -5.28 -6.66
C GLU A 169 -26.52 -4.02 -5.78
N ARG A 170 -25.53 -3.76 -4.91
CA ARG A 170 -25.46 -2.59 -4.04
C ARG A 170 -24.59 -1.47 -4.59
N GLY A 171 -24.16 -1.57 -5.87
CA GLY A 171 -23.50 -0.51 -6.61
C GLY A 171 -22.01 -0.39 -6.32
N GLN A 172 -21.24 -1.49 -6.42
CA GLN A 172 -19.78 -1.50 -6.20
C GLN A 172 -19.05 -0.48 -7.08
N GLY A 173 -19.26 -0.56 -8.41
CA GLY A 173 -18.63 0.38 -9.33
C GLY A 173 -19.07 1.83 -9.10
N TRP A 174 -20.33 2.04 -8.75
CA TRP A 174 -20.85 3.37 -8.43
C TRP A 174 -20.19 3.96 -7.18
N ALA A 175 -20.07 3.17 -6.10
CA ALA A 175 -19.46 3.65 -4.86
C ALA A 175 -17.99 4.05 -5.04
N ILE A 176 -17.23 3.26 -5.82
CA ILE A 176 -15.84 3.58 -6.17
C ILE A 176 -15.78 4.85 -7.02
N ALA A 177 -16.58 4.94 -8.10
CA ALA A 177 -16.59 6.09 -8.99
C ALA A 177 -16.98 7.39 -8.26
N GLN A 178 -17.96 7.31 -7.37
CA GLN A 178 -18.35 8.45 -6.54
C GLN A 178 -17.22 8.91 -5.62
N ASN A 179 -16.49 7.96 -5.01
CA ASN A 179 -15.35 8.32 -4.17
C ASN A 179 -14.25 9.01 -4.98
N LEU A 180 -13.90 8.50 -6.15
CA LEU A 180 -12.92 9.14 -7.04
C LEU A 180 -13.30 10.59 -7.34
N TRP A 181 -14.56 10.79 -7.72
CA TRP A 181 -15.08 12.11 -8.08
C TRP A 181 -15.13 13.08 -6.87
N GLU A 182 -15.49 12.59 -5.69
CA GLU A 182 -15.54 13.42 -4.48
C GLU A 182 -14.16 13.72 -3.91
N MET A 183 -13.27 12.73 -3.85
CA MET A 183 -11.89 12.91 -3.36
C MET A 183 -11.12 13.93 -4.22
N ALA A 184 -11.34 13.90 -5.53
CA ALA A 184 -10.70 14.88 -6.44
C ALA A 184 -11.02 16.34 -6.08
N ARG A 185 -12.17 16.60 -5.41
CA ARG A 185 -12.67 17.93 -5.06
C ARG A 185 -12.85 18.15 -3.56
N LEU A 186 -12.41 17.20 -2.74
CA LEU A 186 -12.58 17.29 -1.30
C LEU A 186 -11.71 18.43 -0.74
N PRO A 187 -12.31 19.48 -0.10
CA PRO A 187 -11.58 20.66 0.34
C PRO A 187 -10.85 20.44 1.67
N THR A 188 -9.97 19.44 1.70
CA THR A 188 -9.06 19.15 2.81
C THR A 188 -7.85 18.36 2.30
N PRO A 189 -6.67 18.47 2.93
CA PRO A 189 -5.50 17.66 2.56
C PRO A 189 -5.76 16.16 2.71
N ILE A 190 -5.30 15.38 1.72
CA ILE A 190 -5.39 13.92 1.69
C ILE A 190 -4.00 13.34 1.49
N ILE A 191 -3.52 12.58 2.48
CA ILE A 191 -2.25 11.84 2.44
C ILE A 191 -2.57 10.36 2.23
N VAL A 192 -2.15 9.81 1.10
CA VAL A 192 -2.36 8.40 0.75
C VAL A 192 -1.09 7.61 1.02
N ILE A 193 -1.19 6.44 1.64
CA ILE A 193 -0.05 5.58 1.94
C ILE A 193 -0.36 4.14 1.55
N LEU A 194 0.41 3.61 0.60
CA LEU A 194 0.37 2.19 0.27
C LEU A 194 1.23 1.42 1.27
N ILE A 195 0.58 0.66 2.14
CA ILE A 195 1.25 -0.15 3.18
C ILE A 195 1.41 -1.62 2.79
N GLY A 196 0.71 -2.05 1.75
CA GLY A 196 0.71 -3.41 1.24
C GLY A 196 0.29 -3.47 -0.22
N GLU A 197 -0.68 -4.29 -0.54
CA GLU A 197 -1.22 -4.42 -1.89
C GLU A 197 -2.14 -3.25 -2.24
N GLY A 198 -1.89 -2.57 -3.34
CA GLY A 198 -2.79 -1.57 -3.92
C GLY A 198 -3.35 -2.06 -5.24
N CYS A 199 -4.49 -2.79 -5.21
CA CYS A 199 -5.03 -3.35 -6.44
C CYS A 199 -6.30 -2.66 -6.93
N SER A 200 -6.25 -2.25 -8.22
CA SER A 200 -7.41 -1.88 -9.04
C SER A 200 -8.29 -0.77 -8.41
N GLY A 201 -9.56 -0.75 -8.78
CA GLY A 201 -10.58 0.14 -8.22
C GLY A 201 -10.72 0.01 -6.70
N GLY A 202 -10.36 -1.16 -6.14
CA GLY A 202 -10.32 -1.38 -4.70
C GLY A 202 -9.43 -0.40 -3.96
N ALA A 203 -8.22 -0.21 -4.45
CA ALA A 203 -7.29 0.77 -3.91
C ALA A 203 -7.67 2.21 -4.30
N LEU A 204 -8.04 2.43 -5.57
CA LEU A 204 -8.41 3.76 -6.07
C LEU A 204 -9.58 4.39 -5.32
N GLY A 205 -10.54 3.58 -4.84
CA GLY A 205 -11.70 4.07 -4.11
C GLY A 205 -11.41 4.87 -2.83
N ILE A 206 -10.16 4.79 -2.34
CA ILE A 206 -9.64 5.64 -1.25
C ILE A 206 -8.23 6.17 -1.56
N GLY A 207 -7.77 6.08 -2.82
CA GLY A 207 -6.39 6.30 -3.24
C GLY A 207 -6.13 7.63 -3.96
N VAL A 208 -7.10 8.54 -4.06
CA VAL A 208 -6.92 9.86 -4.67
C VAL A 208 -6.51 10.87 -3.60
N GLY A 209 -5.31 11.45 -3.71
CA GLY A 209 -4.80 12.37 -2.70
C GLY A 209 -3.80 13.39 -3.22
N ASP A 210 -3.43 14.31 -2.34
CA ASP A 210 -2.45 15.36 -2.64
C ASP A 210 -1.04 14.78 -2.69
N THR A 211 -0.74 13.86 -1.75
CA THR A 211 0.53 13.13 -1.71
C THR A 211 0.26 11.63 -1.59
N ILE A 212 0.98 10.85 -2.36
CA ILE A 212 0.93 9.39 -2.36
C ILE A 212 2.30 8.85 -1.96
N GLY A 213 2.41 8.36 -0.72
CA GLY A 213 3.57 7.61 -0.24
C GLY A 213 3.38 6.11 -0.45
N MET A 214 4.47 5.40 -0.62
CA MET A 214 4.44 3.96 -0.81
C MET A 214 5.59 3.29 -0.07
N LEU A 215 5.27 2.26 0.71
CA LEU A 215 6.31 1.44 1.34
C LEU A 215 7.13 0.69 0.29
N GLU A 216 8.41 0.53 0.56
CA GLU A 216 9.41 0.01 -0.38
C GLU A 216 9.02 -1.31 -1.05
N HIS A 217 8.45 -2.25 -0.31
CA HIS A 217 8.03 -3.56 -0.84
C HIS A 217 6.53 -3.68 -1.10
N SER A 218 5.78 -2.59 -1.02
CA SER A 218 4.39 -2.55 -1.48
C SER A 218 4.31 -2.61 -3.00
N TYR A 219 3.13 -2.81 -3.55
CA TYR A 219 2.90 -2.67 -4.98
C TYR A 219 1.55 -1.98 -5.28
N TYR A 220 1.50 -1.26 -6.40
CA TYR A 220 0.29 -0.58 -6.87
C TYR A 220 0.04 -0.94 -8.32
N SER A 221 -1.08 -1.59 -8.61
CA SER A 221 -1.36 -2.16 -9.93
C SER A 221 -2.85 -2.22 -10.22
N VAL A 222 -3.17 -2.18 -11.51
CA VAL A 222 -4.55 -2.37 -11.99
C VAL A 222 -5.06 -3.80 -11.75
N ILE A 223 -4.18 -4.78 -11.65
CA ILE A 223 -4.50 -6.21 -11.50
C ILE A 223 -3.38 -6.92 -10.74
N SER A 224 -3.70 -8.04 -10.07
CA SER A 224 -2.68 -8.90 -9.49
C SER A 224 -1.81 -9.56 -10.57
N PRO A 225 -0.52 -9.87 -10.29
CA PRO A 225 0.33 -10.57 -11.25
C PRO A 225 -0.25 -11.90 -11.73
N GLU A 226 -0.91 -12.65 -10.86
CA GLU A 226 -1.57 -13.91 -11.21
C GLU A 226 -2.75 -13.69 -12.16
N GLY A 227 -3.57 -12.67 -11.90
CA GLY A 227 -4.67 -12.27 -12.77
C GLY A 227 -4.16 -11.84 -14.15
N CYS A 228 -3.13 -11.01 -14.19
CA CYS A 228 -2.46 -10.59 -15.42
C CYS A 228 -1.91 -11.80 -16.22
N ALA A 229 -1.21 -12.71 -15.53
CA ALA A 229 -0.67 -13.92 -16.15
C ALA A 229 -1.77 -14.81 -16.73
N SER A 230 -2.87 -14.99 -15.99
CA SER A 230 -4.02 -15.78 -16.44
C SER A 230 -4.68 -15.19 -17.69
N ILE A 231 -4.81 -13.87 -17.78
CA ILE A 231 -5.44 -13.20 -18.94
C ILE A 231 -4.51 -13.24 -20.16
N LEU A 232 -3.24 -12.84 -19.99
CA LEU A 232 -2.32 -12.68 -21.14
C LEU A 232 -1.75 -14.02 -21.66
N TRP A 233 -1.45 -14.94 -20.75
CA TRP A 233 -0.80 -16.20 -21.11
C TRP A 233 -1.65 -17.44 -20.82
N LYS A 234 -2.84 -17.29 -20.25
CA LYS A 234 -3.71 -18.39 -19.80
C LYS A 234 -3.00 -19.35 -18.84
N ASP A 235 -2.03 -18.83 -18.10
CA ASP A 235 -1.15 -19.59 -17.21
C ASP A 235 -0.76 -18.73 -16.01
N SER A 236 -1.38 -18.96 -14.86
CA SER A 236 -1.13 -18.22 -13.62
C SER A 236 0.29 -18.43 -13.06
N SER A 237 1.00 -19.49 -13.47
CA SER A 237 2.37 -19.74 -13.04
C SER A 237 3.37 -18.72 -13.61
N LYS A 238 3.00 -17.97 -14.66
CA LYS A 238 3.79 -16.89 -15.23
C LYS A 238 3.70 -15.56 -14.44
N ASN A 239 3.27 -15.64 -13.19
CA ASN A 239 3.13 -14.48 -12.29
C ASN A 239 4.43 -13.65 -12.14
N GLY A 240 5.61 -14.29 -12.12
CA GLY A 240 6.88 -13.56 -12.08
C GLY A 240 7.14 -12.70 -13.31
N THR A 241 6.81 -13.21 -14.51
CA THR A 241 6.88 -12.44 -15.77
C THR A 241 5.87 -11.29 -15.76
N ALA A 242 4.65 -11.56 -15.29
CA ALA A 242 3.61 -10.55 -15.17
C ALA A 242 4.01 -9.45 -14.16
N ALA A 243 4.55 -9.82 -12.99
CA ALA A 243 5.00 -8.86 -11.99
C ALA A 243 6.07 -7.89 -12.53
N MET A 244 7.00 -8.40 -13.34
CA MET A 244 8.02 -7.58 -13.99
C MET A 244 7.42 -6.65 -15.07
N ALA A 245 6.47 -7.16 -15.86
CA ALA A 245 5.86 -6.40 -16.95
C ALA A 245 4.90 -5.31 -16.46
N LEU A 246 4.26 -5.49 -15.31
CA LEU A 246 3.29 -4.56 -14.74
C LEU A 246 3.89 -3.24 -14.23
N LYS A 247 5.21 -3.16 -14.03
CA LYS A 247 5.86 -1.93 -13.56
C LYS A 247 5.18 -1.34 -12.31
N MET A 248 4.97 -2.17 -11.29
CA MET A 248 4.06 -1.89 -10.17
C MET A 248 4.76 -1.58 -8.85
N HIS A 249 6.10 -1.60 -8.83
CA HIS A 249 6.89 -1.30 -7.64
C HIS A 249 7.24 0.19 -7.54
N VAL A 250 7.64 0.61 -6.36
CA VAL A 250 7.77 2.04 -6.01
C VAL A 250 8.71 2.79 -6.94
N GLU A 251 9.81 2.19 -7.40
CA GLU A 251 10.76 2.83 -8.30
C GLU A 251 10.15 3.11 -9.68
N ASP A 252 9.44 2.12 -10.25
CA ASP A 252 8.73 2.29 -11.50
C ASP A 252 7.65 3.37 -11.39
N LEU A 253 6.92 3.40 -10.27
CA LEU A 253 5.81 4.33 -10.05
C LEU A 253 6.26 5.75 -9.72
N LEU A 254 7.45 5.92 -9.13
CA LEU A 254 8.11 7.22 -9.00
C LEU A 254 8.54 7.76 -10.36
N GLU A 255 9.13 6.91 -11.23
CA GLU A 255 9.51 7.29 -12.60
C GLU A 255 8.29 7.69 -13.45
N LEU A 256 7.14 7.04 -13.22
CA LEU A 256 5.87 7.34 -13.88
C LEU A 256 5.09 8.50 -13.23
N GLU A 257 5.61 9.10 -12.16
CA GLU A 257 4.97 10.18 -11.39
C GLU A 257 3.57 9.80 -10.83
N ILE A 258 3.35 8.50 -10.58
CA ILE A 258 2.11 7.98 -9.97
C ILE A 258 2.20 8.04 -8.44
N VAL A 259 3.38 7.76 -7.89
CA VAL A 259 3.71 7.84 -6.47
C VAL A 259 4.68 9.01 -6.27
N ASP A 260 4.51 9.78 -5.20
CA ASP A 260 5.33 10.95 -4.94
C ASP A 260 6.59 10.62 -4.13
N ARG A 261 6.50 9.61 -3.25
CA ARG A 261 7.58 9.33 -2.31
C ARG A 261 7.62 7.88 -1.85
N MET A 262 8.82 7.31 -1.81
CA MET A 262 9.09 6.03 -1.18
C MET A 262 9.24 6.19 0.34
N ILE A 263 8.64 5.28 1.09
CA ILE A 263 8.83 5.13 2.53
C ILE A 263 9.64 3.87 2.75
N SER A 264 10.85 4.01 3.27
CA SER A 264 11.79 2.90 3.44
C SER A 264 11.29 1.84 4.42
N GLU A 265 11.56 0.59 4.11
CA GLU A 265 11.36 -0.56 4.99
C GLU A 265 12.70 -1.06 5.55
N PRO A 266 12.70 -1.74 6.71
CA PRO A 266 13.87 -2.47 7.19
C PRO A 266 14.31 -3.54 6.19
N LEU A 267 15.58 -3.90 6.23
CA LEU A 267 16.11 -5.00 5.43
C LEU A 267 15.32 -6.28 5.74
N GLY A 268 14.71 -6.86 4.72
CA GLY A 268 13.80 -8.00 4.86
C GLY A 268 12.32 -7.64 4.75
N GLY A 269 11.97 -6.37 4.87
CA GLY A 269 10.58 -5.89 4.77
C GLY A 269 9.96 -5.49 6.10
N ALA A 270 8.75 -4.94 6.04
CA ALA A 270 8.03 -4.36 7.18
C ALA A 270 7.82 -5.31 8.38
N HIS A 271 7.77 -6.61 8.12
CA HIS A 271 7.55 -7.63 9.15
C HIS A 271 8.79 -7.93 9.99
N THR A 272 9.99 -7.57 9.55
CA THR A 272 11.24 -7.84 10.29
C THR A 272 11.46 -6.84 11.43
N ASP A 273 11.06 -5.58 11.24
CA ASP A 273 11.04 -4.55 12.28
C ASP A 273 9.82 -3.63 12.09
N PRO A 274 8.63 -4.05 12.55
CA PRO A 274 7.42 -3.25 12.44
C PRO A 274 7.52 -1.87 13.10
N LYS A 275 8.28 -1.76 14.21
CA LYS A 275 8.41 -0.49 14.93
C LYS A 275 9.14 0.57 14.08
N ALA A 276 10.21 0.18 13.40
CA ALA A 276 10.92 1.08 12.49
C ALA A 276 9.99 1.57 11.37
N VAL A 277 9.18 0.67 10.79
CA VAL A 277 8.23 1.05 9.72
C VAL A 277 7.14 1.99 10.23
N PHE A 278 6.58 1.76 11.43
CA PHE A 278 5.61 2.68 12.03
C PHE A 278 6.21 4.08 12.22
N MET A 279 7.46 4.17 12.65
CA MET A 279 8.15 5.45 12.78
C MET A 279 8.40 6.14 11.44
N ASN A 280 8.78 5.38 10.41
CA ASN A 280 8.98 5.91 9.06
C ASN A 280 7.66 6.46 8.48
N VAL A 281 6.56 5.71 8.63
CA VAL A 281 5.21 6.16 8.21
C VAL A 281 4.77 7.39 9.00
N LYS A 282 4.98 7.40 10.32
CA LYS A 282 4.66 8.55 11.17
C LYS A 282 5.44 9.80 10.75
N THR A 283 6.73 9.65 10.46
CA THR A 283 7.59 10.74 9.97
C THR A 283 7.10 11.26 8.63
N PHE A 284 6.77 10.36 7.70
CA PHE A 284 6.18 10.74 6.41
C PHE A 284 4.89 11.55 6.59
N ILE A 285 3.95 11.07 7.41
CA ILE A 285 2.70 11.79 7.68
C ILE A 285 2.97 13.21 8.20
N LYS A 286 3.89 13.33 9.15
CA LYS A 286 4.24 14.62 9.75
C LYS A 286 4.83 15.59 8.72
N GLU A 287 5.78 15.14 7.92
CA GLU A 287 6.43 15.96 6.91
C GLU A 287 5.45 16.43 5.83
N GLU A 288 4.60 15.52 5.33
CA GLU A 288 3.58 15.86 4.34
C GLU A 288 2.52 16.81 4.90
N TRP A 289 2.08 16.59 6.14
CA TRP A 289 1.16 17.53 6.80
C TRP A 289 1.77 18.92 6.95
N GLU A 290 3.02 19.02 7.39
CA GLU A 290 3.72 20.30 7.54
C GLU A 290 3.86 21.07 6.21
N ALA A 291 3.93 20.35 5.09
CA ALA A 291 3.94 20.95 3.75
C ALA A 291 2.50 21.37 3.33
N LEU A 292 1.55 20.45 3.40
CA LEU A 292 0.19 20.63 2.89
C LEU A 292 -0.63 21.68 3.68
N LYS A 293 -0.45 21.78 4.99
CA LYS A 293 -1.18 22.76 5.82
C LYS A 293 -0.92 24.22 5.47
N LYS A 294 0.15 24.50 4.73
CA LYS A 294 0.53 25.85 4.28
C LYS A 294 -0.08 26.22 2.94
N VAL A 295 -0.68 25.25 2.23
CA VAL A 295 -1.23 25.44 0.90
C VAL A 295 -2.69 25.89 1.01
N PRO A 296 -3.09 27.01 0.38
CA PRO A 296 -4.50 27.42 0.33
C PRO A 296 -5.35 26.35 -0.34
N ILE A 297 -6.58 26.16 0.13
CA ILE A 297 -7.46 25.07 -0.33
C ILE A 297 -7.71 25.09 -1.85
N GLU A 298 -7.90 26.28 -2.43
CA GLU A 298 -8.09 26.41 -3.89
C GLU A 298 -6.86 25.92 -4.66
N THR A 299 -5.67 26.30 -4.22
CA THR A 299 -4.40 25.85 -4.79
C THR A 299 -4.19 24.34 -4.58
N LEU A 300 -4.57 23.81 -3.42
CA LEU A 300 -4.49 22.39 -3.11
C LEU A 300 -5.33 21.57 -4.09
N LEU A 301 -6.59 21.98 -4.33
CA LEU A 301 -7.50 21.31 -5.24
C LEU A 301 -6.99 21.37 -6.69
N GLU A 302 -6.49 22.52 -7.12
CA GLU A 302 -5.90 22.67 -8.47
C GLU A 302 -4.65 21.80 -8.63
N ASN A 303 -3.75 21.78 -7.63
CA ASN A 303 -2.56 20.94 -7.66
C ASN A 303 -2.93 19.45 -7.72
N ARG A 304 -3.93 19.00 -6.93
CA ARG A 304 -4.46 17.64 -6.97
C ARG A 304 -4.99 17.31 -8.36
N TYR A 305 -5.80 18.18 -8.95
CA TYR A 305 -6.32 18.00 -10.30
C TYR A 305 -5.21 17.87 -11.33
N GLN A 306 -4.24 18.79 -11.31
CA GLN A 306 -3.12 18.80 -12.26
C GLN A 306 -2.23 17.57 -12.12
N LYS A 307 -2.01 17.08 -10.88
CA LYS A 307 -1.28 15.84 -10.60
C LYS A 307 -1.89 14.68 -11.36
N PHE A 308 -3.18 14.39 -11.16
CA PHE A 308 -3.83 13.26 -11.82
C PHE A 308 -4.00 13.49 -13.31
N ARG A 309 -4.18 14.73 -13.75
CA ARG A 309 -4.31 15.09 -15.18
C ARG A 309 -3.03 14.86 -15.97
N LYS A 310 -1.86 14.98 -15.33
CA LYS A 310 -0.54 14.77 -15.97
C LYS A 310 -0.10 13.31 -15.99
N MET A 311 -0.72 12.43 -15.23
CA MET A 311 -0.34 11.02 -15.21
C MET A 311 -0.50 10.40 -16.60
N GLY A 312 0.51 9.61 -17.00
CA GLY A 312 0.55 8.91 -18.28
C GLY A 312 1.33 9.65 -19.37
N LYS A 313 1.97 8.86 -20.22
CA LYS A 313 2.68 9.36 -21.42
C LYS A 313 1.77 9.15 -22.64
N PHE A 314 1.58 10.17 -23.45
CA PHE A 314 0.85 10.07 -24.70
C PHE A 314 1.56 10.89 -25.79
N GLU A 315 1.43 10.44 -27.03
CA GLU A 315 1.91 11.14 -28.21
C GLU A 315 0.71 11.69 -28.99
N VAL A 316 0.81 12.94 -29.40
CA VAL A 316 -0.18 13.52 -30.34
C VAL A 316 0.29 13.19 -31.72
N LEU A 317 -0.37 12.23 -32.37
CA LEU A 317 -0.15 11.96 -33.79
C LEU A 317 -0.80 13.10 -34.58
N ASN A 318 0.02 13.96 -35.20
CA ASN A 318 -0.44 14.92 -36.21
C ASN A 318 -0.80 14.16 -37.49
N LEU A 319 -2.01 13.61 -37.55
CA LEU A 319 -2.52 13.07 -38.78
C LEU A 319 -2.67 14.22 -39.78
N PRO A 320 -2.15 14.10 -41.02
CA PRO A 320 -2.38 15.11 -42.03
C PRO A 320 -3.89 15.27 -42.22
N GLN A 321 -4.38 16.51 -42.15
CA GLN A 321 -5.79 16.81 -42.41
C GLN A 321 -6.11 16.31 -43.82
N GLN A 322 -6.80 15.20 -43.95
CA GLN A 322 -7.45 14.83 -45.20
C GLN A 322 -8.48 15.90 -45.48
N LYS A 323 -8.23 16.72 -46.51
CA LYS A 323 -9.27 17.59 -47.08
C LYS A 323 -10.36 16.66 -47.60
N VAL A 324 -11.42 16.50 -46.87
CA VAL A 324 -12.67 15.93 -47.39
C VAL A 324 -13.25 17.01 -48.30
N SER A 325 -13.03 16.87 -49.59
CA SER A 325 -13.82 17.61 -50.58
C SER A 325 -15.22 17.01 -50.56
N VAL A 326 -16.14 17.71 -49.94
CA VAL A 326 -17.57 17.43 -50.09
C VAL A 326 -17.99 18.12 -51.39
N ASP A 327 -18.01 17.37 -52.50
CA ASP A 327 -18.69 17.80 -53.72
C ASP A 327 -20.19 17.66 -53.49
N PHE A 328 -20.89 18.78 -53.51
CA PHE A 328 -22.35 18.87 -53.50
C PHE A 328 -22.89 18.64 -54.89
#